data_488bd7cda5d08d5de41fa547395449ae
#
_entry.id   488bd7cda5d08d5de41fa547395449ae
#
_cell.length_a   1.000
_cell.length_b   1.000
_cell.length_c   1.000
_cell.angle_alpha   90.00
_cell.angle_beta   90.00
_cell.angle_gamma   90.00
#
_symmetry.space_group_name_H-M   'P 1'
#
loop_
_entity.id
_entity.type
_entity.pdbx_description
1 polymer ?
#
loop_
_entity_poly.entity_id
_entity_poly.type
_entity_poly.pdbx_seq_one_letter_code
_entity_poly.pdbx_strand_id
1 'polypeptide(L)'
;PVSGTKAPAEKAQILVLASGDREKGAAAEPVFAAISRGTQWFGEAGNSQKMKLVLNAWLISMMQGIAESAQLAKTLGFTPDQLWSALEGGPLAAPYVKVKLDAIASEQYTPQMQLAHALKDARLALSLAEPHTMPGLENIA
;
A
#
# COMPACT_ATOMS: atom_id res chain seq x y z
N PRO A 1 8.03 1.30 -11.81
CA PRO A 1 8.05 1.39 -10.34
C PRO A 1 7.83 0.03 -9.67
N VAL A 2 7.88 -0.01 -8.33
CA VAL A 2 7.67 -1.23 -7.55
C VAL A 2 6.61 -1.02 -6.48
N SER A 3 5.94 -2.10 -6.07
CA SER A 3 5.04 -2.13 -4.92
C SER A 3 5.61 -3.09 -3.88
N GLY A 4 5.75 -2.61 -2.67
CA GLY A 4 6.39 -3.25 -1.52
C GLY A 4 7.20 -2.24 -0.73
N THR A 5 7.39 -2.53 0.56
CA THR A 5 8.19 -1.74 1.49
C THR A 5 9.51 -2.45 1.79
N LYS A 6 10.22 -2.05 2.84
CA LYS A 6 11.53 -2.59 3.21
C LYS A 6 11.52 -4.13 3.33
N ALA A 7 10.64 -4.70 4.14
CA ALA A 7 10.63 -6.15 4.38
C ALA A 7 10.34 -7.00 3.13
N PRO A 8 9.38 -6.68 2.25
CA PRO A 8 9.26 -7.32 0.94
C PRO A 8 10.47 -7.15 0.04
N ALA A 9 11.15 -6.00 0.08
CA ALA A 9 12.34 -5.76 -0.74
C ALA A 9 13.51 -6.66 -0.31
N GLU A 10 13.77 -6.79 0.99
CA GLU A 10 14.82 -7.65 1.55
C GLU A 10 14.60 -9.14 1.23
N LYS A 11 13.36 -9.55 0.95
CA LYS A 11 12.97 -10.94 0.66
C LYS A 11 12.75 -11.21 -0.83
N ALA A 12 13.08 -10.27 -1.72
CA ALA A 12 12.76 -10.35 -3.15
C ALA A 12 11.26 -10.60 -3.41
N GLN A 13 10.37 -10.01 -2.61
CA GLN A 13 8.91 -10.17 -2.65
C GLN A 13 8.17 -8.90 -3.07
N ILE A 14 8.87 -7.90 -3.58
CA ILE A 14 8.22 -6.73 -4.18
C ILE A 14 7.49 -7.13 -5.47
N LEU A 15 6.52 -6.35 -5.90
CA LEU A 15 5.89 -6.47 -7.21
C LEU A 15 6.47 -5.40 -8.13
N VAL A 16 7.03 -5.80 -9.27
CA VAL A 16 7.45 -4.86 -10.31
C VAL A 16 6.23 -4.46 -11.14
N LEU A 17 6.04 -3.15 -11.31
CA LEU A 17 5.02 -2.57 -12.17
C LEU A 17 5.72 -2.03 -13.42
N ALA A 18 5.51 -2.65 -14.55
CA ALA A 18 6.15 -2.28 -15.81
C ALA A 18 5.14 -1.70 -16.80
N SER A 19 5.59 -0.84 -17.69
CA SER A 19 4.80 -0.32 -18.80
C SER A 19 5.70 0.17 -19.92
N GLY A 20 5.19 0.22 -21.14
CA GLY A 20 5.91 0.50 -22.36
C GLY A 20 5.98 -0.70 -23.29
N ASP A 21 6.94 -0.69 -24.19
CA ASP A 21 7.17 -1.77 -25.15
C ASP A 21 7.70 -3.02 -24.41
N ARG A 22 6.88 -4.04 -24.28
CA ARG A 22 7.21 -5.27 -23.55
C ARG A 22 8.32 -6.07 -24.23
N GLU A 23 8.40 -6.06 -25.57
CA GLU A 23 9.43 -6.79 -26.30
C GLU A 23 10.80 -6.19 -26.04
N LYS A 24 10.89 -4.85 -26.10
CA LYS A 24 12.12 -4.12 -25.72
C LYS A 24 12.48 -4.27 -24.26
N GLY A 25 11.47 -4.42 -23.39
CA GLY A 25 11.66 -4.62 -21.95
C GLY A 25 12.06 -6.04 -21.57
N ALA A 26 11.98 -7.02 -22.48
CA ALA A 26 12.22 -8.44 -22.19
C ALA A 26 13.62 -8.69 -21.60
N ALA A 27 14.64 -7.95 -22.02
CA ALA A 27 15.99 -8.03 -21.49
C ALA A 27 16.11 -7.69 -20.00
N ALA A 28 15.15 -6.96 -19.43
CA ALA A 28 15.11 -6.60 -18.00
C ALA A 28 14.41 -7.66 -17.13
N GLU A 29 13.68 -8.61 -17.71
CA GLU A 29 12.92 -9.61 -16.97
C GLU A 29 13.80 -10.45 -15.99
N PRO A 30 15.01 -10.89 -16.33
CA PRO A 30 15.87 -11.59 -15.38
C PRO A 30 16.23 -10.75 -14.14
N VAL A 31 16.41 -9.43 -14.32
CA VAL A 31 16.67 -8.49 -13.22
C VAL A 31 15.42 -8.33 -12.37
N PHE A 32 14.26 -8.19 -12.99
CA PHE A 32 12.98 -8.10 -12.27
C PHE A 32 12.70 -9.36 -11.45
N ALA A 33 12.93 -10.53 -12.04
CA ALA A 33 12.74 -11.80 -11.36
C ALA A 33 13.67 -11.99 -10.14
N ALA A 34 14.88 -11.43 -10.18
CA ALA A 34 15.83 -11.53 -9.08
C ALA A 34 15.42 -10.73 -7.83
N ILE A 35 14.58 -9.69 -7.97
CA ILE A 35 14.23 -8.76 -6.89
C ILE A 35 12.75 -8.82 -6.50
N SER A 36 11.92 -9.57 -7.23
CA SER A 36 10.47 -9.49 -7.08
C SER A 36 9.81 -10.87 -7.10
N ARG A 37 8.59 -10.92 -6.56
CA ARG A 37 7.68 -12.06 -6.69
C ARG A 37 6.99 -12.13 -8.06
N GLY A 38 7.24 -11.14 -8.93
CA GLY A 38 6.69 -11.08 -10.29
C GLY A 38 6.62 -9.67 -10.84
N THR A 39 6.36 -9.59 -12.14
CA THR A 39 6.20 -8.36 -12.91
C THR A 39 4.80 -8.29 -13.49
N GLN A 40 4.14 -7.14 -13.32
CA GLN A 40 2.87 -6.84 -14.00
C GLN A 40 3.09 -5.73 -15.04
N TRP A 41 2.59 -5.97 -16.26
CA TRP A 41 2.68 -5.04 -17.37
C TRP A 41 1.37 -4.29 -17.58
N PHE A 42 1.44 -2.96 -17.72
CA PHE A 42 0.29 -2.06 -17.81
C PHE A 42 0.19 -1.33 -19.17
N GLY A 43 0.68 -1.95 -20.24
CA GLY A 43 0.58 -1.43 -21.60
C GLY A 43 1.47 -0.22 -21.83
N GLU A 44 0.93 0.90 -22.29
CA GLU A 44 1.67 2.08 -22.73
C GLU A 44 2.58 2.67 -21.64
N ALA A 45 3.70 3.28 -22.10
CA ALA A 45 4.65 3.96 -21.22
C ALA A 45 3.95 5.00 -20.32
N GLY A 46 4.31 5.00 -19.03
CA GLY A 46 3.68 5.85 -18.01
C GLY A 46 2.54 5.20 -17.23
N ASN A 47 1.89 4.16 -17.75
CA ASN A 47 0.75 3.55 -17.06
C ASN A 47 1.15 2.86 -15.73
N SER A 48 2.35 2.30 -15.65
CA SER A 48 2.83 1.71 -14.39
C SER A 48 2.99 2.75 -13.27
N GLN A 49 3.37 3.99 -13.59
CA GLN A 49 3.44 5.10 -12.65
C GLN A 49 2.05 5.51 -12.17
N LYS A 50 1.07 5.58 -13.09
CA LYS A 50 -0.34 5.85 -12.74
C LYS A 50 -0.88 4.75 -11.83
N MET A 51 -0.65 3.47 -12.18
CA MET A 51 -1.05 2.34 -11.34
C MET A 51 -0.38 2.39 -9.95
N LYS A 52 0.88 2.80 -9.85
CA LYS A 52 1.55 2.98 -8.56
C LYS A 52 0.82 4.01 -7.68
N LEU A 53 0.34 5.11 -8.24
CA LEU A 53 -0.46 6.09 -7.47
C LEU A 53 -1.80 5.50 -7.01
N VAL A 54 -2.48 4.72 -7.84
CA VAL A 54 -3.71 4.01 -7.45
C VAL A 54 -3.45 3.09 -6.26
N LEU A 55 -2.38 2.27 -6.32
CA LEU A 55 -2.01 1.36 -5.23
C LEU A 55 -1.64 2.11 -3.95
N ASN A 56 -0.96 3.25 -4.05
CA ASN A 56 -0.59 4.04 -2.89
C ASN A 56 -1.79 4.81 -2.31
N ALA A 57 -2.72 5.29 -3.13
CA ALA A 57 -3.99 5.86 -2.64
C ALA A 57 -4.78 4.83 -1.84
N TRP A 58 -4.89 3.59 -2.34
CA TRP A 58 -5.49 2.47 -1.59
C TRP A 58 -4.77 2.19 -0.27
N LEU A 59 -3.42 2.13 -0.30
CA LEU A 59 -2.61 1.90 0.90
C LEU A 59 -2.85 2.97 1.97
N ILE A 60 -2.88 4.24 1.57
CA ILE A 60 -3.08 5.38 2.46
C ILE A 60 -4.48 5.34 3.08
N SER A 61 -5.52 5.12 2.27
CA SER A 61 -6.90 5.00 2.75
C SER A 61 -7.08 3.81 3.70
N MET A 62 -6.45 2.68 3.40
CA MET A 62 -6.49 1.51 4.28
C MET A 62 -5.79 1.80 5.62
N MET A 63 -4.65 2.50 5.62
CA MET A 63 -3.95 2.91 6.84
C MET A 63 -4.83 3.80 7.73
N GLN A 64 -5.51 4.77 7.13
CA GLN A 64 -6.44 5.64 7.86
C GLN A 64 -7.57 4.82 8.50
N GLY A 65 -8.20 3.94 7.72
CA GLY A 65 -9.28 3.07 8.21
C GLY A 65 -8.82 2.16 9.36
N ILE A 66 -7.61 1.59 9.27
CA ILE A 66 -7.03 0.76 10.34
C ILE A 66 -6.81 1.59 11.61
N ALA A 67 -6.22 2.79 11.48
CA ALA A 67 -5.91 3.66 12.61
C ALA A 67 -7.19 4.10 13.34
N GLU A 68 -8.20 4.55 12.60
CA GLU A 68 -9.49 4.97 13.16
C GLU A 68 -10.25 3.81 13.81
N SER A 69 -10.25 2.63 13.17
CA SER A 69 -10.90 1.44 13.72
C SER A 69 -10.22 0.96 15.01
N ALA A 70 -8.88 0.97 15.04
CA ALA A 70 -8.13 0.63 16.24
C ALA A 70 -8.36 1.65 17.37
N GLN A 71 -8.44 2.95 17.06
CA GLN A 71 -8.74 3.98 18.03
C GLN A 71 -10.16 3.85 18.57
N LEU A 72 -11.15 3.57 17.71
CA LEU A 72 -12.53 3.31 18.15
C LEU A 72 -12.61 2.07 19.03
N ALA A 73 -11.95 0.97 18.63
CA ALA A 73 -11.88 -0.25 19.44
C ALA A 73 -11.33 0.04 20.84
N LYS A 74 -10.22 0.76 20.93
CA LYS A 74 -9.63 1.20 22.20
C LYS A 74 -10.61 2.01 23.06
N THR A 75 -11.32 2.97 22.44
CA THR A 75 -12.31 3.81 23.13
C THR A 75 -13.47 2.97 23.70
N LEU A 76 -13.84 1.89 23.02
CA LEU A 76 -14.89 0.96 23.42
C LEU A 76 -14.39 -0.18 24.34
N GLY A 77 -13.12 -0.19 24.72
CA GLY A 77 -12.53 -1.16 25.63
C GLY A 77 -12.04 -2.45 24.97
N PHE A 78 -11.90 -2.47 23.65
CA PHE A 78 -11.34 -3.61 22.90
C PHE A 78 -9.86 -3.45 22.62
N THR A 79 -9.14 -4.56 22.56
CA THR A 79 -7.73 -4.59 22.16
C THR A 79 -7.57 -4.76 20.65
N PRO A 80 -6.38 -4.43 20.09
CA PRO A 80 -6.07 -4.71 18.67
C PRO A 80 -6.20 -6.21 18.33
N ASP A 81 -5.85 -7.10 19.26
CA ASP A 81 -5.98 -8.56 19.06
C ASP A 81 -7.44 -9.00 18.97
N GLN A 82 -8.31 -8.42 19.78
CA GLN A 82 -9.76 -8.68 19.69
C GLN A 82 -10.33 -8.17 18.37
N LEU A 83 -9.90 -6.99 17.91
CA LEU A 83 -10.29 -6.48 16.60
C LEU A 83 -9.82 -7.41 15.49
N TRP A 84 -8.54 -7.88 15.54
CA TRP A 84 -8.05 -8.83 14.55
C TRP A 84 -8.85 -10.13 14.56
N SER A 85 -9.09 -10.73 15.73
CA SER A 85 -9.86 -11.97 15.86
C SER A 85 -11.27 -11.88 15.25
N ALA A 86 -11.89 -10.69 15.32
CA ALA A 86 -13.19 -10.46 14.70
C ALA A 86 -13.11 -10.34 13.15
N LEU A 87 -11.97 -9.98 12.61
CA LEU A 87 -11.74 -9.86 11.16
C LEU A 87 -11.23 -11.17 10.55
N GLU A 88 -10.45 -11.93 11.31
CA GLU A 88 -9.72 -13.11 10.85
C GLU A 88 -10.64 -14.16 10.23
N GLY A 89 -10.21 -14.72 9.08
CA GLY A 89 -11.00 -15.68 8.30
C GLY A 89 -12.12 -15.08 7.47
N GLY A 90 -12.42 -13.79 7.62
CA GLY A 90 -13.42 -13.08 6.84
C GLY A 90 -12.82 -12.26 5.67
N PRO A 91 -13.68 -11.70 4.83
CA PRO A 91 -13.25 -10.95 3.62
C PRO A 91 -12.54 -9.64 3.94
N LEU A 92 -12.63 -9.13 5.16
CA LEU A 92 -11.97 -7.91 5.61
C LEU A 92 -10.56 -8.15 6.17
N ALA A 93 -10.15 -9.40 6.36
CA ALA A 93 -8.86 -9.79 6.92
C ALA A 93 -7.72 -9.67 5.89
N ALA A 94 -7.33 -8.47 5.52
CA ALA A 94 -6.14 -8.30 4.70
C ALA A 94 -4.85 -8.51 5.53
N PRO A 95 -3.81 -9.19 4.99
CA PRO A 95 -2.54 -9.39 5.71
C PRO A 95 -1.90 -8.09 6.22
N TYR A 96 -2.08 -7.01 5.51
CA TYR A 96 -1.60 -5.68 5.90
C TYR A 96 -2.27 -5.15 7.17
N VAL A 97 -3.56 -5.44 7.37
CA VAL A 97 -4.31 -5.07 8.59
C VAL A 97 -3.66 -5.72 9.81
N LYS A 98 -3.38 -7.02 9.73
CA LYS A 98 -2.70 -7.76 10.82
C LYS A 98 -1.37 -7.11 11.21
N VAL A 99 -0.50 -6.85 10.22
CA VAL A 99 0.81 -6.22 10.46
C VAL A 99 0.67 -4.87 11.17
N LYS A 100 -0.37 -4.09 10.84
CA LYS A 100 -0.58 -2.78 11.45
C LYS A 100 -1.20 -2.86 12.84
N LEU A 101 -2.13 -3.77 13.06
CA LEU A 101 -2.68 -4.01 14.40
C LEU A 101 -1.61 -4.56 15.35
N ASP A 102 -0.71 -5.43 14.90
CA ASP A 102 0.43 -5.91 15.69
C ASP A 102 1.39 -4.77 16.07
N ALA A 103 1.66 -3.86 15.14
CA ALA A 103 2.49 -2.68 15.41
C ALA A 103 1.83 -1.75 16.46
N ILE A 104 0.51 -1.60 16.41
CA ILE A 104 -0.26 -0.82 17.40
C ILE A 104 -0.25 -1.54 18.75
N ALA A 105 -0.48 -2.84 18.79
CA ALA A 105 -0.51 -3.64 20.02
C ALA A 105 0.85 -3.65 20.74
N SER A 106 1.94 -3.70 19.97
CA SER A 106 3.32 -3.74 20.51
C SER A 106 3.97 -2.36 20.67
N GLU A 107 3.29 -1.29 20.26
CA GLU A 107 3.81 0.09 20.21
C GLU A 107 5.13 0.22 19.41
N GLN A 108 5.33 -0.66 18.41
CA GLN A 108 6.49 -0.68 17.54
C GLN A 108 6.23 0.06 16.23
N TYR A 109 6.63 1.32 16.18
CA TYR A 109 6.35 2.22 15.04
C TYR A 109 7.56 2.49 14.15
N THR A 110 8.48 1.55 14.03
CA THR A 110 9.63 1.69 13.11
C THR A 110 9.14 1.95 11.69
N PRO A 111 9.52 3.07 11.06
CA PRO A 111 9.00 3.44 9.75
C PRO A 111 9.36 2.41 8.66
N GLN A 112 8.36 1.88 7.98
CA GLN A 112 8.51 1.07 6.76
C GLN A 112 8.39 1.94 5.50
N MET A 113 7.66 3.03 5.60
CA MET A 113 7.55 4.12 4.63
C MET A 113 7.46 5.43 5.39
N GLN A 114 8.24 6.42 4.99
CA GLN A 114 8.16 7.75 5.60
C GLN A 114 6.81 8.40 5.28
N LEU A 115 6.22 9.06 6.27
CA LEU A 115 4.92 9.74 6.13
C LEU A 115 4.95 10.81 5.02
N ALA A 116 6.07 11.51 4.87
CA ALA A 116 6.27 12.48 3.79
C ALA A 116 6.08 11.89 2.38
N HIS A 117 6.46 10.61 2.17
CA HIS A 117 6.24 9.94 0.89
C HIS A 117 4.76 9.59 0.68
N ALA A 118 4.05 9.20 1.74
CA ALA A 118 2.61 8.96 1.66
C ALA A 118 1.86 10.25 1.31
N LEU A 119 2.17 11.35 1.98
CA LEU A 119 1.59 12.66 1.70
C LEU A 119 1.88 13.13 0.27
N LYS A 120 3.12 12.98 -0.20
CA LYS A 120 3.48 13.29 -1.60
C LYS A 120 2.63 12.48 -2.59
N ASP A 121 2.48 11.18 -2.36
CA ASP A 121 1.73 10.30 -3.26
C ASP A 121 0.22 10.58 -3.21
N ALA A 122 -0.33 10.93 -2.04
CA ALA A 122 -1.72 11.39 -1.92
C ALA A 122 -1.96 12.67 -2.75
N ARG A 123 -1.08 13.67 -2.62
CA ARG A 123 -1.16 14.92 -3.39
C ARG A 123 -1.00 14.70 -4.89
N LEU A 124 -0.10 13.82 -5.31
CA LEU A 124 0.05 13.45 -6.72
C LEU A 124 -1.22 12.75 -7.26
N ALA A 125 -1.82 11.83 -6.49
CA ALA A 125 -3.05 11.19 -6.89
C ALA A 125 -4.19 12.21 -7.04
N LEU A 126 -4.34 13.11 -6.09
CA LEU A 126 -5.34 14.19 -6.14
C LEU A 126 -5.13 15.14 -7.31
N SER A 127 -3.87 15.43 -7.69
CA SER A 127 -3.59 16.29 -8.84
C SER A 127 -3.98 15.69 -10.20
N LEU A 128 -4.21 14.37 -10.25
CA LEU A 128 -4.65 13.64 -11.44
C LEU A 128 -6.14 13.31 -11.41
N ALA A 129 -6.80 13.45 -10.26
CA ALA A 129 -8.22 13.21 -10.09
C ALA A 129 -9.04 14.43 -10.50
N GLU A 130 -10.29 14.21 -10.87
CA GLU A 130 -11.25 15.31 -10.96
C GLU A 130 -11.53 15.88 -9.56
N PRO A 131 -11.75 17.19 -9.43
CA PRO A 131 -12.00 17.82 -8.13
C PRO A 131 -13.15 17.15 -7.37
N HIS A 132 -12.96 16.95 -6.08
CA HIS A 132 -13.95 16.38 -5.15
C HIS A 132 -14.44 14.95 -5.45
N THR A 133 -13.71 14.19 -6.28
CA THR A 133 -14.04 12.77 -6.55
C THR A 133 -13.41 11.82 -5.55
N MET A 134 -12.47 12.29 -4.72
CA MET A 134 -11.71 11.48 -3.76
C MET A 134 -11.70 12.09 -2.35
N PRO A 135 -12.89 12.32 -1.72
CA PRO A 135 -12.99 13.08 -0.47
C PRO A 135 -12.22 12.42 0.69
N GLY A 136 -12.14 11.09 0.75
CA GLY A 136 -11.35 10.39 1.75
C GLY A 136 -9.85 10.69 1.64
N LEU A 137 -9.32 10.75 0.43
CA LEU A 137 -7.92 11.07 0.20
C LEU A 137 -7.63 12.57 0.41
N GLU A 138 -8.58 13.45 0.08
CA GLU A 138 -8.51 14.89 0.36
C GLU A 138 -8.37 15.17 1.86
N ASN A 139 -9.11 14.43 2.70
CA ASN A 139 -9.02 14.56 4.16
C ASN A 139 -7.69 14.07 4.76
N ILE A 140 -6.95 13.22 4.05
CA ILE A 140 -5.67 12.67 4.51
C ILE A 140 -4.48 13.54 4.05
N ALA A 141 -4.62 14.28 2.95
CA ALA A 141 -3.56 15.05 2.29
C ALA A 141 -3.45 16.48 2.81
#